data_7071027ea23c9f15ec5aac1995774cb0
#
_entry.id   7071027ea23c9f15ec5aac1995774cb0
#
_cell.length_a   1.000
_cell.length_b   1.000
_cell.length_c   1.000
_cell.angle_alpha   90.00
_cell.angle_beta   90.00
_cell.angle_gamma   90.00
#
_symmetry.space_group_name_H-M   'P 1'
#
loop_
_entity.id
_entity.type
_entity.pdbx_description
1 polymer ?
#
loop_
_entity_poly.entity_id
_entity_poly.type
_entity_poly.pdbx_seq_one_letter_code
_entity_poly.pdbx_strand_id
1 'polypeptide(L)'
;MHRHSFSRRDLLQMSAAAGLITAASSLLGREAASAAEAGAQVMSRAGAGRLVPPASGKIPVAFLISDGAVMIDFAGPWEVFQDTMNPATKDEAFDLYTVAETSHPIRVSGGMKVVADYTMHNAPQPKLLVIPAQNGESGATLQWITEVSKHTDVTMSVCTGAFLLAKTGLLDGKAATTHHAGYIMFANQYPAVQLKRGLRYVEAGNLASAGGLSSGIDLALRVVERYFGREAAQHTAYNMEYQGQGWLDPGLNSIYASSATSTDAHPLCPVCGMDADRAIATKYRSKTYYFCMRQHEQLFEATPDKFIS
;
A
#
# COMPACT_ATOMS: atom_id res chain seq x y z
N MET A 1 36.82 -21.62 -38.70
CA MET A 1 35.83 -21.10 -37.72
C MET A 1 34.44 -21.35 -38.27
N HIS A 2 33.82 -22.48 -37.90
CA HIS A 2 32.46 -22.79 -38.30
C HIS A 2 31.50 -22.36 -37.16
N ARG A 3 30.63 -21.40 -37.44
CA ARG A 3 29.51 -21.04 -36.54
C ARG A 3 28.37 -22.03 -36.79
N HIS A 4 28.08 -22.87 -35.80
CA HIS A 4 26.87 -23.67 -35.79
C HIS A 4 25.71 -22.74 -35.40
N SER A 5 24.80 -22.50 -36.32
CA SER A 5 23.51 -21.84 -36.05
C SER A 5 22.49 -22.91 -35.65
N PHE A 6 21.97 -22.83 -34.46
CA PHE A 6 20.83 -23.67 -34.02
C PHE A 6 19.54 -23.23 -34.73
N SER A 7 18.82 -24.20 -35.31
CA SER A 7 17.55 -23.94 -35.97
C SER A 7 16.38 -23.93 -34.94
N ARG A 8 15.29 -23.27 -35.27
CA ARG A 8 14.07 -23.25 -34.43
C ARG A 8 13.50 -24.66 -34.15
N ARG A 9 13.86 -25.66 -34.97
CA ARG A 9 13.44 -27.04 -34.82
C ARG A 9 14.20 -27.77 -33.71
N ASP A 10 15.48 -27.41 -33.49
CA ASP A 10 16.33 -28.01 -32.45
C ASP A 10 15.89 -27.56 -31.04
N LEU A 11 15.38 -26.35 -30.93
CA LEU A 11 14.81 -25.80 -29.65
C LEU A 11 13.51 -26.50 -29.22
N LEU A 12 12.70 -26.97 -30.16
CA LEU A 12 11.42 -27.64 -29.86
C LEU A 12 11.59 -29.11 -29.47
N GLN A 13 12.66 -29.76 -29.84
CA GLN A 13 12.94 -31.17 -29.47
C GLN A 13 13.56 -31.34 -28.09
N MET A 14 14.19 -30.31 -27.53
CA MET A 14 14.78 -30.38 -26.19
C MET A 14 13.72 -30.15 -25.06
N SER A 15 12.53 -29.71 -25.40
CA SER A 15 11.44 -29.44 -24.42
C SER A 15 10.59 -30.66 -24.06
N ALA A 16 10.76 -31.79 -24.75
CA ALA A 16 9.87 -32.97 -24.58
C ALA A 16 10.38 -34.01 -23.57
N ALA A 17 11.62 -33.92 -23.09
CA ALA A 17 12.23 -34.94 -22.21
C ALA A 17 12.29 -34.57 -20.71
N ALA A 18 11.89 -33.37 -20.32
CA ALA A 18 11.91 -32.90 -18.92
C ALA A 18 10.54 -32.88 -18.21
N GLY A 19 9.50 -33.44 -18.84
CA GLY A 19 8.11 -33.23 -18.45
C GLY A 19 7.47 -34.23 -17.47
N LEU A 20 8.20 -35.20 -16.91
CA LEU A 20 7.54 -36.30 -16.19
C LEU A 20 7.92 -36.48 -14.71
N ILE A 21 8.73 -35.66 -14.10
CA ILE A 21 9.09 -35.78 -12.66
C ILE A 21 8.60 -34.62 -11.77
N THR A 22 8.00 -33.57 -12.32
CA THR A 22 7.56 -32.39 -11.54
C THR A 22 6.04 -32.27 -11.31
N ALA A 23 5.25 -33.25 -11.72
CA ALA A 23 3.78 -33.16 -11.65
C ALA A 23 3.19 -33.45 -10.27
N ALA A 24 3.89 -34.13 -9.36
CA ALA A 24 3.34 -34.51 -8.05
C ALA A 24 3.54 -33.45 -6.96
N SER A 25 4.61 -32.63 -7.05
CA SER A 25 4.86 -31.55 -6.06
C SER A 25 4.09 -30.27 -6.37
N SER A 26 3.60 -30.08 -7.58
CA SER A 26 2.87 -28.89 -8.01
C SER A 26 1.39 -28.89 -7.64
N LEU A 27 0.80 -30.07 -7.38
CA LEU A 27 -0.61 -30.18 -7.01
C LEU A 27 -0.86 -29.79 -5.54
N LEU A 28 -0.01 -30.24 -4.61
CA LEU A 28 -0.13 -29.86 -3.19
C LEU A 28 0.17 -28.39 -2.93
N GLY A 29 1.10 -27.80 -3.69
CA GLY A 29 1.39 -26.37 -3.63
C GLY A 29 0.28 -25.48 -4.21
N ARG A 30 -0.43 -25.99 -5.23
CA ARG A 30 -1.57 -25.28 -5.84
C ARG A 30 -2.82 -25.27 -4.96
N GLU A 31 -3.11 -26.34 -4.25
CA GLU A 31 -4.26 -26.38 -3.33
C GLU A 31 -4.04 -25.47 -2.11
N ALA A 32 -2.84 -25.43 -1.55
CA ALA A 32 -2.52 -24.54 -0.44
C ALA A 32 -2.51 -23.05 -0.88
N ALA A 33 -2.01 -22.75 -2.07
CA ALA A 33 -2.07 -21.40 -2.65
C ALA A 33 -3.51 -21.00 -2.95
N SER A 34 -4.33 -21.89 -3.56
CA SER A 34 -5.74 -21.65 -3.85
C SER A 34 -6.57 -21.45 -2.58
N ALA A 35 -6.31 -22.18 -1.50
CA ALA A 35 -7.00 -22.00 -0.23
C ALA A 35 -6.60 -20.68 0.47
N ALA A 36 -5.32 -20.27 0.36
CA ALA A 36 -4.84 -18.98 0.84
C ALA A 36 -5.41 -17.81 0.02
N GLU A 37 -5.51 -17.95 -1.29
CA GLU A 37 -6.12 -16.98 -2.22
C GLU A 37 -7.63 -16.86 -1.99
N ALA A 38 -8.35 -17.97 -1.81
CA ALA A 38 -9.77 -17.98 -1.47
C ALA A 38 -10.02 -17.34 -0.10
N GLY A 39 -9.16 -17.59 0.89
CA GLY A 39 -9.22 -16.96 2.20
C GLY A 39 -8.94 -15.46 2.15
N ALA A 40 -7.98 -15.01 1.33
CA ALA A 40 -7.66 -13.60 1.13
C ALA A 40 -8.80 -12.86 0.40
N GLN A 41 -9.39 -13.48 -0.62
CA GLN A 41 -10.56 -12.94 -1.35
C GLN A 41 -11.80 -12.82 -0.47
N VAL A 42 -12.06 -13.80 0.39
CA VAL A 42 -13.20 -13.79 1.32
C VAL A 42 -13.01 -12.72 2.39
N MET A 43 -11.79 -12.53 2.93
CA MET A 43 -11.53 -11.51 3.93
C MET A 43 -11.54 -10.08 3.38
N SER A 44 -11.13 -9.87 2.11
CA SER A 44 -11.17 -8.54 1.48
C SER A 44 -12.57 -8.12 1.05
N ARG A 45 -13.43 -9.07 0.71
CA ARG A 45 -14.83 -8.82 0.27
C ARG A 45 -15.83 -8.74 1.41
N ALA A 46 -15.57 -9.37 2.54
CA ALA A 46 -16.53 -9.47 3.66
C ALA A 46 -16.65 -8.19 4.53
N GLY A 47 -15.78 -7.19 4.35
CA GLY A 47 -15.67 -6.05 5.29
C GLY A 47 -16.20 -4.71 4.78
N ALA A 48 -16.34 -4.49 3.47
CA ALA A 48 -16.66 -3.17 2.93
C ALA A 48 -17.92 -3.19 2.07
N GLY A 49 -19.03 -2.77 2.66
CA GLY A 49 -20.33 -2.63 1.98
C GLY A 49 -20.30 -1.58 0.86
N ARG A 50 -21.40 -1.56 0.08
CA ARG A 50 -21.64 -0.53 -0.92
C ARG A 50 -21.70 0.85 -0.25
N LEU A 51 -21.10 1.86 -0.87
CA LEU A 51 -21.19 3.26 -0.46
C LEU A 51 -22.34 3.94 -1.20
N VAL A 52 -22.89 4.98 -0.58
CA VAL A 52 -23.98 5.75 -1.17
C VAL A 52 -23.46 7.15 -1.49
N PRO A 53 -23.43 7.54 -2.77
CA PRO A 53 -23.04 8.89 -3.14
C PRO A 53 -24.08 9.89 -2.60
N PRO A 54 -23.71 11.17 -2.38
CA PRO A 54 -24.67 12.19 -1.97
C PRO A 54 -25.79 12.32 -3.01
N ALA A 55 -26.97 12.70 -2.55
CA ALA A 55 -28.16 12.85 -3.41
C ALA A 55 -27.96 13.94 -4.50
N SER A 56 -27.07 14.89 -4.25
CA SER A 56 -26.69 15.94 -5.19
C SER A 56 -25.25 16.38 -4.95
N GLY A 57 -24.60 16.91 -5.99
CA GLY A 57 -23.20 17.34 -5.93
C GLY A 57 -22.20 16.21 -6.06
N LYS A 58 -20.93 16.56 -5.97
CA LYS A 58 -19.78 15.66 -6.07
C LYS A 58 -19.41 15.10 -4.69
N ILE A 59 -18.69 14.00 -4.66
CA ILE A 59 -18.13 13.38 -3.45
C ILE A 59 -16.85 14.13 -3.07
N PRO A 60 -16.76 14.83 -1.93
CA PRO A 60 -15.55 15.57 -1.56
C PRO A 60 -14.43 14.62 -1.11
N VAL A 61 -13.23 14.79 -1.69
CA VAL A 61 -12.03 14.00 -1.44
C VAL A 61 -10.89 14.89 -0.98
N ALA A 62 -10.45 14.73 0.26
CA ALA A 62 -9.28 15.40 0.79
C ALA A 62 -8.02 14.55 0.61
N PHE A 63 -6.96 15.15 0.07
CA PHE A 63 -5.62 14.59 0.02
C PHE A 63 -4.76 15.31 1.05
N LEU A 64 -4.46 14.63 2.16
CA LEU A 64 -3.61 15.17 3.21
C LEU A 64 -2.16 15.08 2.79
N ILE A 65 -1.51 16.22 2.54
CA ILE A 65 -0.12 16.30 2.08
C ILE A 65 0.76 17.12 3.02
N SER A 66 1.99 16.70 3.18
CA SER A 66 3.04 17.41 3.92
C SER A 66 4.39 17.23 3.23
N ASP A 67 5.43 17.82 3.76
CA ASP A 67 6.78 17.62 3.24
C ASP A 67 7.13 16.14 3.14
N GLY A 68 7.77 15.77 2.04
CA GLY A 68 8.14 14.41 1.72
C GLY A 68 6.99 13.55 1.19
N ALA A 69 5.78 14.09 0.99
CA ALA A 69 4.68 13.31 0.43
C ALA A 69 5.09 12.64 -0.88
N VAL A 70 4.92 11.32 -0.95
CA VAL A 70 5.26 10.55 -2.14
C VAL A 70 4.24 10.82 -3.23
N MET A 71 4.70 11.36 -4.37
CA MET A 71 3.83 11.92 -5.40
C MET A 71 2.79 10.91 -5.91
N ILE A 72 3.19 9.72 -6.30
CA ILE A 72 2.28 8.72 -6.85
C ILE A 72 1.25 8.22 -5.82
N ASP A 73 1.56 8.30 -4.52
CA ASP A 73 0.67 7.85 -3.46
C ASP A 73 -0.59 8.72 -3.35
N PHE A 74 -0.50 10.00 -3.75
CA PHE A 74 -1.66 10.88 -3.83
C PHE A 74 -2.09 11.15 -5.27
N ALA A 75 -1.17 11.34 -6.22
CA ALA A 75 -1.50 11.60 -7.60
C ALA A 75 -2.17 10.40 -8.29
N GLY A 76 -1.77 9.15 -7.96
CA GLY A 76 -2.42 7.96 -8.50
C GLY A 76 -3.92 7.87 -8.14
N PRO A 77 -4.29 7.91 -6.85
CA PRO A 77 -5.70 8.03 -6.45
C PRO A 77 -6.40 9.28 -6.97
N TRP A 78 -5.69 10.42 -7.06
CA TRP A 78 -6.23 11.66 -7.61
C TRP A 78 -6.74 11.46 -9.03
N GLU A 79 -5.90 10.92 -9.93
CA GLU A 79 -6.28 10.66 -11.32
C GLU A 79 -7.46 9.68 -11.43
N VAL A 80 -7.50 8.63 -10.60
CA VAL A 80 -8.65 7.72 -10.57
C VAL A 80 -9.95 8.46 -10.26
N PHE A 81 -9.95 9.29 -9.22
CA PHE A 81 -11.16 10.02 -8.83
C PHE A 81 -11.50 11.12 -9.83
N GLN A 82 -10.51 11.80 -10.41
CA GLN A 82 -10.71 12.83 -11.44
C GLN A 82 -11.35 12.25 -12.70
N ASP A 83 -10.89 11.08 -13.16
CA ASP A 83 -11.39 10.44 -14.37
C ASP A 83 -12.71 9.68 -14.16
N THR A 84 -13.24 9.64 -12.94
CA THR A 84 -14.49 8.95 -12.66
C THR A 84 -15.68 9.85 -12.92
N MET A 85 -16.53 9.42 -13.85
CA MET A 85 -17.82 10.05 -14.12
C MET A 85 -18.94 9.38 -13.31
N ASN A 86 -19.85 10.20 -12.81
CA ASN A 86 -21.08 9.68 -12.18
C ASN A 86 -21.95 9.00 -13.24
N PRO A 87 -22.26 7.70 -13.10
CA PRO A 87 -23.00 6.98 -14.15
C PRO A 87 -24.43 7.53 -14.39
N ALA A 88 -25.02 8.18 -13.38
CA ALA A 88 -26.39 8.71 -13.45
C ALA A 88 -26.44 10.10 -14.12
N THR A 89 -25.54 11.01 -13.75
CA THR A 89 -25.56 12.41 -14.22
C THR A 89 -24.63 12.67 -15.37
N LYS A 90 -23.63 11.81 -15.60
CA LYS A 90 -22.56 11.97 -16.59
C LYS A 90 -21.61 13.14 -16.32
N ASP A 91 -21.65 13.68 -15.11
CA ASP A 91 -20.73 14.71 -14.63
C ASP A 91 -19.57 14.07 -13.84
N GLU A 92 -18.54 14.83 -13.52
CA GLU A 92 -17.46 14.41 -12.61
C GLU A 92 -18.05 13.96 -11.27
N ALA A 93 -17.62 12.79 -10.78
CA ALA A 93 -18.18 12.17 -9.59
C ALA A 93 -17.61 12.73 -8.29
N PHE A 94 -16.38 13.25 -8.31
CA PHE A 94 -15.64 13.65 -7.13
C PHE A 94 -15.22 15.11 -7.17
N ASP A 95 -15.12 15.74 -6.01
CA ASP A 95 -14.59 17.09 -5.79
C ASP A 95 -13.26 16.95 -5.01
N LEU A 96 -12.13 17.19 -5.70
CA LEU A 96 -10.79 16.87 -5.22
C LEU A 96 -10.10 18.12 -4.71
N TYR A 97 -9.50 18.01 -3.53
CA TYR A 97 -8.69 19.09 -2.95
C TYR A 97 -7.58 18.56 -2.06
N THR A 98 -6.53 19.34 -1.97
CA THR A 98 -5.38 19.08 -1.09
C THR A 98 -5.53 19.81 0.23
N VAL A 99 -5.10 19.16 1.32
CA VAL A 99 -5.09 19.73 2.67
C VAL A 99 -3.70 19.61 3.28
N ALA A 100 -3.24 20.66 3.94
CA ALA A 100 -1.98 20.66 4.68
C ALA A 100 -2.13 21.31 6.06
N GLU A 101 -1.12 21.15 6.90
CA GLU A 101 -1.07 21.81 8.21
C GLU A 101 -0.97 23.33 8.07
N THR A 102 -0.24 23.80 7.06
CA THR A 102 -0.01 25.22 6.79
C THR A 102 -0.24 25.56 5.32
N SER A 103 -0.34 26.86 5.00
CA SER A 103 -0.47 27.36 3.62
C SER A 103 0.88 27.50 2.90
N HIS A 104 1.99 27.14 3.52
CA HIS A 104 3.30 27.21 2.87
C HIS A 104 3.47 26.12 1.80
N PRO A 105 4.22 26.41 0.71
CA PRO A 105 4.51 25.40 -0.30
C PRO A 105 5.18 24.17 0.31
N ILE A 106 4.63 23.00 0.02
CA ILE A 106 5.09 21.68 0.45
C ILE A 106 6.08 21.15 -0.58
N ARG A 107 7.18 20.58 -0.13
CA ARG A 107 8.15 19.91 -0.98
C ARG A 107 7.85 18.40 -0.98
N VAL A 108 7.21 17.91 -2.05
CA VAL A 108 6.92 16.49 -2.22
C VAL A 108 8.11 15.72 -2.79
N SER A 109 8.00 14.40 -2.94
CA SER A 109 9.04 13.54 -3.49
C SER A 109 9.55 14.05 -4.85
N GLY A 110 10.86 13.87 -5.11
CA GLY A 110 11.51 14.43 -6.30
C GLY A 110 11.71 15.94 -6.26
N GLY A 111 11.32 16.64 -5.17
CA GLY A 111 11.57 18.05 -4.94
C GLY A 111 10.55 19.01 -5.58
N MET A 112 9.47 18.49 -6.18
CA MET A 112 8.36 19.31 -6.67
C MET A 112 7.73 20.08 -5.51
N LYS A 113 7.29 21.31 -5.76
CA LYS A 113 6.56 22.14 -4.79
C LYS A 113 5.08 22.15 -5.13
N VAL A 114 4.26 21.90 -4.12
CA VAL A 114 2.80 21.95 -4.18
C VAL A 114 2.30 22.94 -3.15
N VAL A 115 1.31 23.74 -3.50
CA VAL A 115 0.57 24.60 -2.56
C VAL A 115 -0.79 23.91 -2.33
N ALA A 116 -1.10 23.62 -1.07
CA ALA A 116 -2.38 22.98 -0.74
C ALA A 116 -3.54 23.98 -0.92
N ASP A 117 -4.70 23.46 -1.35
CA ASP A 117 -5.92 24.26 -1.53
C ASP A 117 -6.45 24.77 -0.20
N TYR A 118 -6.32 23.95 0.85
CA TYR A 118 -6.81 24.26 2.19
C TYR A 118 -5.78 23.93 3.27
N THR A 119 -5.95 24.59 4.40
CA THR A 119 -5.33 24.14 5.65
C THR A 119 -6.30 23.27 6.45
N MET A 120 -5.79 22.53 7.44
CA MET A 120 -6.64 21.72 8.35
C MET A 120 -7.71 22.53 9.06
N HIS A 121 -7.54 23.88 9.19
CA HIS A 121 -8.50 24.75 9.87
C HIS A 121 -9.72 25.13 9.02
N ASN A 122 -9.56 25.17 7.71
CA ASN A 122 -10.59 25.67 6.80
C ASN A 122 -10.98 24.66 5.71
N ALA A 123 -10.42 23.45 5.74
CA ALA A 123 -10.78 22.39 4.80
C ALA A 123 -12.26 21.98 4.97
N PRO A 124 -13.01 21.83 3.87
CA PRO A 124 -14.34 21.27 3.94
C PRO A 124 -14.29 19.82 4.46
N GLN A 125 -15.40 19.34 5.05
CA GLN A 125 -15.50 17.96 5.54
C GLN A 125 -15.49 16.98 4.36
N PRO A 126 -14.47 16.11 4.23
CA PRO A 126 -14.42 15.14 3.15
C PRO A 126 -15.32 13.92 3.43
N LYS A 127 -15.73 13.27 2.34
CA LYS A 127 -16.24 11.91 2.35
C LYS A 127 -15.15 10.87 2.17
N LEU A 128 -14.07 11.23 1.49
CA LEU A 128 -12.88 10.41 1.35
C LEU A 128 -11.65 11.18 1.84
N LEU A 129 -10.81 10.52 2.64
CA LEU A 129 -9.52 11.03 3.06
C LEU A 129 -8.41 10.13 2.53
N VAL A 130 -7.46 10.68 1.79
CA VAL A 130 -6.28 9.98 1.26
C VAL A 130 -5.04 10.45 2.01
N ILE A 131 -4.29 9.50 2.57
CA ILE A 131 -3.07 9.73 3.37
C ILE A 131 -1.89 9.05 2.67
N PRO A 132 -1.07 9.77 1.89
CA PRO A 132 0.15 9.25 1.28
C PRO A 132 1.26 8.99 2.30
N ALA A 133 2.32 8.31 1.89
CA ALA A 133 3.60 8.32 2.60
C ALA A 133 4.13 9.76 2.65
N GLN A 134 4.50 10.25 3.84
CA GLN A 134 4.93 11.63 4.08
C GLN A 134 5.61 11.78 5.44
N ASN A 135 6.23 12.94 5.71
CA ASN A 135 6.96 13.21 6.95
C ASN A 135 6.11 13.92 8.04
N GLY A 136 4.96 14.51 7.68
CA GLY A 136 4.12 15.28 8.60
C GLY A 136 3.39 14.37 9.57
N GLU A 137 3.79 14.41 10.86
CA GLU A 137 3.19 13.61 11.92
C GLU A 137 3.01 14.42 13.21
N SER A 138 2.70 15.71 13.08
CA SER A 138 2.44 16.58 14.24
C SER A 138 1.22 16.10 15.04
N GLY A 139 1.13 16.49 16.30
CA GLY A 139 -0.06 16.21 17.12
C GLY A 139 -1.33 16.79 16.50
N ALA A 140 -1.25 17.95 15.84
CA ALA A 140 -2.36 18.57 15.14
C ALA A 140 -2.82 17.72 13.94
N THR A 141 -1.87 17.20 13.15
CA THR A 141 -2.15 16.28 12.02
C THR A 141 -2.85 15.01 12.50
N LEU A 142 -2.36 14.37 13.57
CA LEU A 142 -2.95 13.14 14.11
C LEU A 142 -4.38 13.38 14.64
N GLN A 143 -4.58 14.49 15.34
CA GLN A 143 -5.90 14.87 15.84
C GLN A 143 -6.86 15.15 14.68
N TRP A 144 -6.43 15.88 13.66
CA TRP A 144 -7.25 16.19 12.48
C TRP A 144 -7.68 14.91 11.74
N ILE A 145 -6.75 13.98 11.50
CA ILE A 145 -7.06 12.68 10.89
C ILE A 145 -8.13 11.96 11.72
N THR A 146 -7.95 11.91 13.05
CA THR A 146 -8.87 11.22 13.96
C THR A 146 -10.27 11.80 13.90
N GLU A 147 -10.40 13.14 13.91
CA GLU A 147 -11.71 13.80 13.88
C GLU A 147 -12.38 13.65 12.51
N VAL A 148 -11.68 13.91 11.44
CA VAL A 148 -12.20 13.82 10.07
C VAL A 148 -12.66 12.41 9.74
N SER A 149 -11.88 11.39 10.15
CA SER A 149 -12.19 9.97 9.88
C SER A 149 -13.52 9.49 10.49
N LYS A 150 -14.05 10.17 11.49
CA LYS A 150 -15.37 9.85 12.09
C LYS A 150 -16.52 10.10 11.11
N HIS A 151 -16.32 10.96 10.11
CA HIS A 151 -17.33 11.43 9.18
C HIS A 151 -17.05 11.07 7.72
N THR A 152 -15.93 10.36 7.46
CA THR A 152 -15.61 9.84 6.13
C THR A 152 -16.30 8.52 5.85
N ASP A 153 -16.65 8.30 4.60
CA ASP A 153 -17.07 7.00 4.10
C ASP A 153 -15.87 6.07 3.96
N VAL A 154 -14.71 6.64 3.58
CA VAL A 154 -13.40 5.93 3.58
C VAL A 154 -12.27 6.88 3.95
N THR A 155 -11.48 6.48 4.95
CA THR A 155 -10.13 7.00 5.19
C THR A 155 -9.12 5.97 4.70
N MET A 156 -8.38 6.32 3.66
CA MET A 156 -7.43 5.41 3.03
C MET A 156 -5.99 5.90 3.15
N SER A 157 -5.09 5.02 3.55
CA SER A 157 -3.65 5.25 3.50
C SER A 157 -3.02 4.55 2.31
N VAL A 158 -1.96 5.13 1.76
CA VAL A 158 -1.17 4.52 0.68
C VAL A 158 0.28 4.40 1.14
N CYS A 159 0.92 3.28 0.83
CA CYS A 159 2.33 3.04 1.14
C CYS A 159 2.60 3.14 2.66
N THR A 160 3.65 3.86 3.06
CA THR A 160 3.95 4.11 4.48
C THR A 160 3.05 5.18 5.12
N GLY A 161 2.10 5.75 4.41
CA GLY A 161 1.01 6.53 5.01
C GLY A 161 0.20 5.75 6.05
N ALA A 162 0.26 4.41 6.00
CA ALA A 162 -0.32 3.53 7.01
C ALA A 162 0.31 3.73 8.40
N PHE A 163 1.57 4.15 8.50
CA PHE A 163 2.20 4.47 9.79
C PHE A 163 1.55 5.70 10.44
N LEU A 164 1.27 6.72 9.64
CA LEU A 164 0.58 7.92 10.13
C LEU A 164 -0.84 7.58 10.60
N LEU A 165 -1.57 6.77 9.83
CA LEU A 165 -2.90 6.30 10.21
C LEU A 165 -2.85 5.39 11.46
N ALA A 166 -1.88 4.48 11.59
CA ALA A 166 -1.71 3.63 12.77
C ALA A 166 -1.35 4.44 14.03
N LYS A 167 -0.56 5.51 13.87
CA LYS A 167 -0.17 6.39 14.98
C LYS A 167 -1.36 7.12 15.64
N THR A 168 -2.47 7.28 14.93
CA THR A 168 -3.73 7.79 15.52
C THR A 168 -4.44 6.79 16.43
N GLY A 169 -4.06 5.50 16.44
CA GLY A 169 -4.77 4.42 17.13
C GLY A 169 -5.99 3.88 16.39
N LEU A 170 -6.40 4.49 15.28
CA LEU A 170 -7.60 4.07 14.54
C LEU A 170 -7.50 2.65 13.96
N LEU A 171 -6.28 2.15 13.71
CA LEU A 171 -6.03 0.81 13.18
C LEU A 171 -5.90 -0.28 14.26
N ASP A 172 -5.93 0.05 15.55
CA ASP A 172 -5.80 -0.94 16.63
C ASP A 172 -6.90 -2.00 16.54
N GLY A 173 -6.49 -3.26 16.58
CA GLY A 173 -7.38 -4.42 16.41
C GLY A 173 -7.88 -4.67 14.99
N LYS A 174 -7.52 -3.82 14.02
CA LYS A 174 -8.00 -3.93 12.63
C LYS A 174 -6.93 -4.49 11.69
N ALA A 175 -7.39 -5.05 10.58
CA ALA A 175 -6.51 -5.48 9.50
C ALA A 175 -6.02 -4.28 8.69
N ALA A 176 -4.74 -4.24 8.37
CA ALA A 176 -4.14 -3.22 7.51
C ALA A 176 -2.93 -3.78 6.74
N THR A 177 -2.54 -3.09 5.70
CA THR A 177 -1.28 -3.32 4.98
C THR A 177 -0.49 -2.02 4.84
N THR A 178 0.75 -2.15 4.40
CA THR A 178 1.64 -1.01 4.11
C THR A 178 2.59 -1.40 2.97
N HIS A 179 3.52 -0.54 2.60
CA HIS A 179 4.59 -0.89 1.67
C HIS A 179 5.42 -2.06 2.21
N HIS A 180 5.77 -3.01 1.35
CA HIS A 180 6.45 -4.25 1.77
C HIS A 180 7.77 -4.02 2.52
N ALA A 181 8.55 -3.00 2.16
CA ALA A 181 9.77 -2.65 2.89
C ALA A 181 9.50 -2.14 4.32
N GLY A 182 8.27 -1.73 4.63
CA GLY A 182 7.86 -1.29 5.95
C GLY A 182 7.27 -2.40 6.85
N TYR A 183 7.06 -3.62 6.35
CA TYR A 183 6.33 -4.65 7.10
C TYR A 183 6.91 -4.96 8.49
N ILE A 184 8.23 -5.14 8.57
CA ILE A 184 8.89 -5.47 9.84
C ILE A 184 8.75 -4.30 10.82
N MET A 185 9.06 -3.09 10.38
CA MET A 185 8.96 -1.90 11.22
C MET A 185 7.52 -1.62 11.65
N PHE A 186 6.55 -1.77 10.75
CA PHE A 186 5.14 -1.58 11.03
C PHE A 186 4.64 -2.56 12.11
N ALA A 187 4.94 -3.84 11.96
CA ALA A 187 4.57 -4.86 12.94
C ALA A 187 5.20 -4.61 14.31
N ASN A 188 6.45 -4.13 14.35
CA ASN A 188 7.15 -3.84 15.60
C ASN A 188 6.63 -2.58 16.30
N GLN A 189 6.26 -1.54 15.53
CA GLN A 189 5.76 -0.28 16.10
C GLN A 189 4.28 -0.34 16.47
N TYR A 190 3.48 -1.09 15.71
CA TYR A 190 2.02 -1.18 15.89
C TYR A 190 1.56 -2.63 16.04
N PRO A 191 1.96 -3.33 17.13
CA PRO A 191 1.64 -4.74 17.34
C PRO A 191 0.14 -5.01 17.53
N ALA A 192 -0.66 -4.00 17.85
CA ALA A 192 -2.12 -4.11 17.91
C ALA A 192 -2.79 -4.17 16.52
N VAL A 193 -2.10 -3.79 15.45
CA VAL A 193 -2.63 -3.84 14.09
C VAL A 193 -2.41 -5.23 13.49
N GLN A 194 -3.45 -5.78 12.87
CA GLN A 194 -3.36 -7.08 12.17
C GLN A 194 -2.73 -6.88 10.79
N LEU A 195 -1.40 -6.81 10.71
CA LEU A 195 -0.68 -6.61 9.45
C LEU A 195 -0.95 -7.75 8.46
N LYS A 196 -1.48 -7.42 7.30
CA LYS A 196 -1.66 -8.31 6.15
C LYS A 196 -0.58 -8.04 5.12
N ARG A 197 0.29 -9.03 4.88
CA ARG A 197 1.39 -8.94 3.93
C ARG A 197 0.96 -9.42 2.55
N GLY A 198 1.58 -8.91 1.50
CA GLY A 198 1.36 -9.39 0.13
C GLY A 198 -0.01 -9.05 -0.46
N LEU A 199 -0.67 -8.02 0.09
CA LEU A 199 -1.93 -7.52 -0.45
C LEU A 199 -1.76 -6.14 -1.10
N ARG A 200 -2.47 -5.92 -2.20
CA ARG A 200 -2.56 -4.61 -2.85
C ARG A 200 -3.26 -3.61 -1.92
N TYR A 201 -4.33 -4.04 -1.27
CA TYR A 201 -5.05 -3.24 -0.27
C TYR A 201 -5.79 -4.13 0.74
N VAL A 202 -6.16 -3.51 1.85
CA VAL A 202 -7.00 -4.09 2.91
C VAL A 202 -8.05 -3.06 3.29
N GLU A 203 -9.29 -3.52 3.47
CA GLU A 203 -10.42 -2.72 3.95
C GLU A 203 -10.86 -3.20 5.35
N ALA A 204 -11.12 -2.27 6.26
CA ALA A 204 -11.54 -2.55 7.64
C ALA A 204 -12.57 -1.49 8.11
N GLY A 205 -13.84 -1.71 7.77
CA GLY A 205 -14.91 -0.73 8.00
C GLY A 205 -14.79 0.48 7.08
N ASN A 206 -14.70 1.68 7.66
CA ASN A 206 -14.42 2.92 6.95
C ASN A 206 -12.93 3.23 6.82
N LEU A 207 -12.05 2.35 7.28
CA LEU A 207 -10.60 2.47 7.10
C LEU A 207 -10.14 1.54 5.99
N ALA A 208 -9.19 1.99 5.20
CA ALA A 208 -8.54 1.18 4.18
C ALA A 208 -7.04 1.50 4.12
N SER A 209 -6.24 0.55 3.68
CA SER A 209 -4.81 0.74 3.50
C SER A 209 -4.33 0.06 2.24
N ALA A 210 -3.55 0.74 1.43
CA ALA A 210 -2.91 0.19 0.24
C ALA A 210 -1.42 -0.09 0.49
N GLY A 211 -0.90 -1.09 -0.20
CA GLY A 211 0.52 -1.41 -0.25
C GLY A 211 1.36 -0.30 -0.87
N GLY A 212 2.47 -0.65 -1.52
CA GLY A 212 3.39 0.35 -2.09
C GLY A 212 2.86 1.06 -3.33
N LEU A 213 3.06 2.36 -3.39
CA LEU A 213 2.95 3.24 -4.54
C LEU A 213 1.71 2.99 -5.42
N SER A 214 1.86 2.22 -6.50
CA SER A 214 0.78 1.93 -7.46
C SER A 214 -0.45 1.22 -6.87
N SER A 215 -0.34 0.64 -5.66
CA SER A 215 -1.48 0.04 -4.96
C SER A 215 -2.55 1.07 -4.56
N GLY A 216 -2.18 2.35 -4.47
CA GLY A 216 -3.12 3.44 -4.26
C GLY A 216 -4.15 3.58 -5.39
N ILE A 217 -3.73 3.33 -6.65
CA ILE A 217 -4.61 3.31 -7.82
C ILE A 217 -5.64 2.17 -7.68
N ASP A 218 -5.20 0.97 -7.30
CA ASP A 218 -6.10 -0.17 -7.11
C ASP A 218 -7.12 0.09 -6.00
N LEU A 219 -6.69 0.66 -4.87
CA LEU A 219 -7.62 0.98 -3.78
C LEU A 219 -8.60 2.09 -4.19
N ALA A 220 -8.17 3.09 -4.94
CA ALA A 220 -9.06 4.14 -5.46
C ALA A 220 -10.11 3.57 -6.42
N LEU A 221 -9.71 2.69 -7.38
CA LEU A 221 -10.65 1.98 -8.25
C LEU A 221 -11.63 1.10 -7.44
N ARG A 222 -11.16 0.48 -6.36
CA ARG A 222 -12.04 -0.27 -5.44
C ARG A 222 -13.04 0.65 -4.76
N VAL A 223 -12.67 1.86 -4.36
CA VAL A 223 -13.58 2.86 -3.78
C VAL A 223 -14.62 3.30 -4.82
N VAL A 224 -14.21 3.53 -6.07
CA VAL A 224 -15.14 3.81 -7.19
C VAL A 224 -16.13 2.66 -7.36
N GLU A 225 -15.66 1.40 -7.34
CA GLU A 225 -16.54 0.22 -7.40
C GLU A 225 -17.57 0.21 -6.25
N ARG A 226 -17.18 0.59 -5.05
CA ARG A 226 -18.08 0.64 -3.89
C ARG A 226 -19.17 1.70 -4.03
N TYR A 227 -18.88 2.85 -4.64
CA TYR A 227 -19.88 3.90 -4.90
C TYR A 227 -20.77 3.60 -6.09
N PHE A 228 -20.17 3.24 -7.22
CA PHE A 228 -20.84 3.25 -8.51
C PHE A 228 -20.93 1.89 -9.19
N GLY A 229 -20.35 0.85 -8.60
CA GLY A 229 -20.35 -0.51 -9.12
C GLY A 229 -19.16 -0.82 -10.02
N ARG A 230 -19.03 -2.11 -10.33
CA ARG A 230 -17.90 -2.66 -11.09
C ARG A 230 -17.71 -2.03 -12.47
N GLU A 231 -18.80 -1.80 -13.18
CA GLU A 231 -18.78 -1.23 -14.53
C GLU A 231 -18.18 0.19 -14.54
N ALA A 232 -18.53 1.03 -13.57
CA ALA A 232 -17.96 2.38 -13.45
C ALA A 232 -16.45 2.32 -13.19
N ALA A 233 -15.99 1.45 -12.29
CA ALA A 233 -14.57 1.28 -12.02
C ALA A 233 -13.80 0.74 -13.24
N GLN A 234 -14.38 -0.20 -14.00
CA GLN A 234 -13.80 -0.68 -15.25
C GLN A 234 -13.70 0.42 -16.31
N HIS A 235 -14.72 1.27 -16.41
CA HIS A 235 -14.70 2.39 -17.34
C HIS A 235 -13.62 3.41 -16.98
N THR A 236 -13.49 3.75 -15.70
CA THR A 236 -12.40 4.62 -15.20
C THR A 236 -11.03 4.01 -15.50
N ALA A 237 -10.80 2.73 -15.18
CA ALA A 237 -9.54 2.05 -15.49
C ALA A 237 -9.23 2.02 -16.98
N TYR A 238 -10.26 1.83 -17.84
CA TYR A 238 -10.13 1.85 -19.29
C TYR A 238 -9.74 3.22 -19.82
N ASN A 239 -10.37 4.30 -19.34
CA ASN A 239 -10.05 5.66 -19.75
C ASN A 239 -8.62 6.07 -19.37
N MET A 240 -8.15 5.62 -18.19
CA MET A 240 -6.77 5.81 -17.72
C MET A 240 -5.76 4.90 -18.44
N GLU A 241 -6.18 4.00 -19.31
CA GLU A 241 -5.34 2.93 -19.88
C GLU A 241 -4.63 2.10 -18.78
N TYR A 242 -5.23 2.02 -17.58
CA TYR A 242 -4.68 1.30 -16.46
C TYR A 242 -4.89 -0.20 -16.60
N GLN A 243 -3.80 -0.95 -16.79
CA GLN A 243 -3.83 -2.39 -17.02
C GLN A 243 -3.66 -3.22 -15.73
N GLY A 244 -3.44 -2.58 -14.58
CA GLY A 244 -3.34 -3.27 -13.29
C GLY A 244 -4.64 -3.96 -12.92
N GLN A 245 -4.52 -5.16 -12.33
CA GLN A 245 -5.65 -5.99 -11.90
C GLN A 245 -5.81 -6.05 -10.38
N GLY A 246 -4.98 -5.32 -9.64
CA GLY A 246 -4.95 -5.37 -8.18
C GLY A 246 -6.23 -4.91 -7.50
N TRP A 247 -7.02 -4.05 -8.16
CA TRP A 247 -8.32 -3.61 -7.65
C TRP A 247 -9.40 -4.71 -7.75
N LEU A 248 -9.22 -5.68 -8.67
CA LEU A 248 -10.06 -6.86 -8.82
C LEU A 248 -9.62 -8.00 -7.90
N ASP A 249 -8.30 -8.14 -7.72
CA ASP A 249 -7.67 -9.16 -6.89
C ASP A 249 -6.56 -8.54 -6.02
N PRO A 250 -6.87 -8.24 -4.75
CA PRO A 250 -5.87 -7.67 -3.84
C PRO A 250 -4.69 -8.62 -3.57
N GLY A 251 -4.80 -9.93 -3.84
CA GLY A 251 -3.75 -10.92 -3.67
C GLY A 251 -2.58 -10.81 -4.65
N LEU A 252 -2.69 -10.00 -5.70
CA LEU A 252 -1.64 -9.83 -6.72
C LEU A 252 -0.32 -9.21 -6.21
N ASN A 253 -0.24 -8.85 -4.94
CA ASN A 253 1.00 -8.45 -4.27
C ASN A 253 1.70 -9.60 -3.53
N SER A 254 1.24 -10.85 -3.69
CA SER A 254 1.72 -12.02 -2.96
C SER A 254 3.23 -12.27 -3.08
N ILE A 255 3.88 -11.82 -4.17
CA ILE A 255 5.34 -11.87 -4.34
C ILE A 255 6.10 -11.07 -3.25
N TYR A 256 5.46 -10.09 -2.63
CA TYR A 256 5.99 -9.28 -1.54
C TYR A 256 5.52 -9.75 -0.15
N ALA A 257 4.81 -10.88 -0.04
CA ALA A 257 4.29 -11.39 1.25
C ALA A 257 5.43 -11.84 2.17
N SER A 258 6.46 -12.45 1.60
CA SER A 258 7.64 -12.89 2.33
C SER A 258 8.57 -11.70 2.60
N SER A 259 9.00 -11.56 3.85
CA SER A 259 10.15 -10.70 4.13
C SER A 259 11.38 -11.31 3.47
N ALA A 260 12.21 -10.49 2.85
CA ALA A 260 13.51 -10.93 2.37
C ALA A 260 14.27 -11.57 3.55
N THR A 261 14.93 -12.70 3.29
CA THR A 261 15.72 -13.37 4.33
C THR A 261 17.10 -12.73 4.37
N SER A 262 17.51 -12.27 5.55
CA SER A 262 18.88 -11.79 5.76
C SER A 262 19.88 -12.93 5.58
N THR A 263 20.90 -12.71 4.76
CA THR A 263 22.00 -13.65 4.55
C THR A 263 23.33 -12.94 4.79
N ASP A 264 24.40 -13.70 4.94
CA ASP A 264 25.74 -13.10 5.08
C ASP A 264 26.18 -12.33 3.83
N ALA A 265 25.70 -12.71 2.65
CA ALA A 265 25.94 -11.97 1.40
C ALA A 265 25.13 -10.68 1.30
N HIS A 266 23.86 -10.73 1.75
CA HIS A 266 22.92 -9.62 1.74
C HIS A 266 22.29 -9.46 3.12
N PRO A 267 22.97 -8.80 4.07
CA PRO A 267 22.43 -8.58 5.41
C PRO A 267 21.29 -7.58 5.37
N LEU A 268 20.22 -7.90 6.06
CA LEU A 268 19.07 -7.01 6.26
C LEU A 268 19.05 -6.46 7.68
N CYS A 269 18.63 -5.22 7.81
CA CYS A 269 18.44 -4.57 9.10
C CYS A 269 17.32 -5.27 9.88
N PRO A 270 17.58 -5.82 11.08
CA PRO A 270 16.57 -6.55 11.85
C PRO A 270 15.41 -5.66 12.32
N VAL A 271 15.62 -4.33 12.37
CA VAL A 271 14.60 -3.37 12.83
C VAL A 271 13.57 -3.07 11.75
N CYS A 272 14.00 -2.92 10.48
CA CYS A 272 13.12 -2.49 9.40
C CYS A 272 13.09 -3.43 8.19
N GLY A 273 14.01 -4.40 8.07
CA GLY A 273 14.06 -5.33 6.94
C GLY A 273 14.68 -4.77 5.65
N MET A 274 15.19 -3.55 5.66
CA MET A 274 15.90 -2.96 4.52
C MET A 274 17.35 -3.45 4.46
N ASP A 275 17.99 -3.28 3.29
CA ASP A 275 19.41 -3.56 3.12
C ASP A 275 20.22 -2.83 4.19
N ALA A 276 21.13 -3.55 4.80
CA ALA A 276 21.95 -3.03 5.88
C ALA A 276 23.34 -2.60 5.37
N ASP A 277 23.86 -1.52 5.97
CA ASP A 277 25.24 -1.10 5.81
C ASP A 277 26.14 -1.94 6.75
N ARG A 278 27.11 -2.64 6.17
CA ARG A 278 28.07 -3.46 6.94
C ARG A 278 28.96 -2.66 7.88
N ALA A 279 29.07 -1.35 7.67
CA ALA A 279 29.82 -0.45 8.55
C ALA A 279 29.05 -0.12 9.86
N ILE A 280 27.75 -0.46 9.92
CA ILE A 280 26.90 -0.23 11.09
C ILE A 280 26.51 -1.60 11.65
N ALA A 281 27.22 -2.07 12.68
CA ALA A 281 27.08 -3.43 13.16
C ALA A 281 27.27 -3.57 14.67
N THR A 282 26.44 -4.40 15.29
CA THR A 282 26.49 -4.76 16.70
C THR A 282 26.50 -6.27 16.87
N LYS A 283 27.29 -6.78 17.82
CA LYS A 283 27.30 -8.19 18.21
C LYS A 283 26.29 -8.45 19.33
N TYR A 284 25.42 -9.42 19.13
CA TYR A 284 24.52 -9.90 20.15
C TYR A 284 24.36 -11.42 20.11
N ARG A 285 24.49 -12.12 21.26
CA ARG A 285 24.41 -13.60 21.38
C ARG A 285 25.26 -14.32 20.32
N SER A 286 26.54 -13.95 20.18
CA SER A 286 27.51 -14.54 19.24
C SER A 286 27.22 -14.34 17.74
N LYS A 287 26.19 -13.56 17.38
CA LYS A 287 25.86 -13.20 16.00
C LYS A 287 26.10 -11.70 15.76
N THR A 288 26.58 -11.36 14.57
CA THR A 288 26.68 -9.97 14.15
C THR A 288 25.41 -9.57 13.41
N TYR A 289 24.83 -8.44 13.80
CA TYR A 289 23.68 -7.82 13.16
C TYR A 289 24.14 -6.52 12.50
N TYR A 290 23.64 -6.28 11.31
CA TYR A 290 23.95 -5.10 10.51
C TYR A 290 22.72 -4.21 10.39
N PHE A 291 22.90 -2.90 10.28
CA PHE A 291 21.79 -1.93 10.30
C PHE A 291 21.88 -0.97 9.12
N CYS A 292 20.74 -0.50 8.63
CA CYS A 292 20.69 0.47 7.54
C CYS A 292 21.03 1.90 7.98
N MET A 293 20.98 2.17 9.30
CA MET A 293 21.31 3.46 9.91
C MET A 293 21.60 3.33 11.41
N ARG A 294 22.34 4.30 11.97
CA ARG A 294 22.73 4.31 13.38
C ARG A 294 21.55 4.32 14.36
N GLN A 295 20.45 4.96 14.01
CA GLN A 295 19.26 5.00 14.86
C GLN A 295 18.66 3.60 15.04
N HIS A 296 18.71 2.75 14.00
CA HIS A 296 18.24 1.36 14.10
C HIS A 296 19.18 0.48 14.91
N GLU A 297 20.49 0.72 14.84
CA GLU A 297 21.47 0.08 15.74
C GLU A 297 21.13 0.39 17.21
N GLN A 298 20.93 1.67 17.54
CA GLN A 298 20.58 2.10 18.90
C GLN A 298 19.25 1.51 19.39
N LEU A 299 18.22 1.46 18.52
CA LEU A 299 16.94 0.81 18.85
C LEU A 299 17.11 -0.69 19.13
N PHE A 300 17.95 -1.35 18.34
CA PHE A 300 18.25 -2.76 18.55
C PHE A 300 19.01 -2.99 19.87
N GLU A 301 20.04 -2.20 20.17
CA GLU A 301 20.83 -2.29 21.39
C GLU A 301 19.99 -2.08 22.65
N ALA A 302 18.99 -1.20 22.57
CA ALA A 302 18.06 -0.97 23.68
C ALA A 302 17.14 -2.17 23.98
N THR A 303 16.72 -2.91 22.95
CA THR A 303 15.76 -4.01 23.06
C THR A 303 16.01 -5.12 22.02
N PRO A 304 17.15 -5.83 22.07
CA PRO A 304 17.54 -6.77 21.01
C PRO A 304 16.52 -7.88 20.77
N ASP A 305 15.99 -8.47 21.87
CA ASP A 305 15.06 -9.60 21.81
C ASP A 305 13.73 -9.27 21.08
N LYS A 306 13.40 -7.98 20.95
CA LYS A 306 12.23 -7.55 20.18
C LYS A 306 12.39 -7.75 18.66
N PHE A 307 13.63 -7.77 18.16
CA PHE A 307 13.95 -7.76 16.73
C PHE A 307 14.56 -9.08 16.23
N ILE A 308 14.73 -10.03 17.10
CA ILE A 308 15.25 -11.38 16.78
C ILE A 308 14.21 -12.40 17.19
N SER A 309 13.62 -13.09 16.24
CA SER A 309 12.76 -14.27 16.44
C SER A 309 13.55 -15.56 16.27
#